data_ba8cef1813ee2663375419acc7d4639e
#
_entry.id   ba8cef1813ee2663375419acc7d4639e
#
_cell.length_a   1.000
_cell.length_b   1.000
_cell.length_c   1.000
_cell.angle_alpha   90.00
_cell.angle_beta   90.00
_cell.angle_gamma   90.00
#
_symmetry.space_group_name_H-M   'P 1'
#
loop_
_entity.id
_entity.type
_entity.pdbx_description
1 polymer ?
#
loop_
_entity_poly.entity_id
_entity_poly.type
_entity_poly.pdbx_seq_one_letter_code
_entity_poly.pdbx_strand_id
1 'polypeptide(L)'
;MEFIQVGFGYVLGWLYELTRNYGVALILFTVVLKLVLLYPTMRSKRSTMKMSRLTPQIQFIQKKYANDRQKQAEMTQALYKAEGVSMGGGCLWSLVPLLLLFPLYAVVRQPIVYVFHETLETAGNIMNVIKEAMPDLISQRNEYFEQMIAAPILPQFADKIESLVSNPETLNGLKFTFCGIDLAAVPNFNFGSWGGDVWANLGLFLLPILSAGSQVLTMLVSQKMNNSLVTNDKGVQDKEAAKNSDSAKTSKTMMYIMPLMSLWIGFTIPGAMSVYWLAQGLLGMFVDMALTKHYRKKYDAEDASKLRLAMEEEERQMEKERIRAERRAANPDGITQNTSKKKLQENKRREQEAEKAAAAREYAEKKGITFEEEKENLPLSGVKDRPFCKGRAYDPDRYTKTEEE
;
A
#
# COMPACT_ATOMS: atom_id res chain seq x y z
N MET A 1 -21.75 11.67 12.45
CA MET A 1 -21.95 10.53 11.52
C MET A 1 -23.38 10.49 10.99
N GLU A 2 -24.33 10.96 11.76
CA GLU A 2 -25.76 10.97 11.40
C GLU A 2 -26.06 11.70 10.06
N PHE A 3 -25.46 12.85 9.84
CA PHE A 3 -25.59 13.58 8.56
C PHE A 3 -25.24 12.74 7.32
N ILE A 4 -24.20 11.89 7.41
CA ILE A 4 -23.82 11.01 6.30
C ILE A 4 -24.83 9.87 6.13
N GLN A 5 -25.36 9.34 7.22
CA GLN A 5 -26.38 8.27 7.21
C GLN A 5 -27.66 8.78 6.55
N VAL A 6 -28.12 9.97 6.94
CA VAL A 6 -29.30 10.62 6.34
C VAL A 6 -29.08 10.86 4.85
N GLY A 7 -27.94 11.42 4.44
CA GLY A 7 -27.61 11.61 3.02
C GLY A 7 -27.58 10.29 2.23
N PHE A 8 -27.00 9.24 2.81
CA PHE A 8 -26.99 7.91 2.19
C PHE A 8 -28.39 7.31 2.09
N GLY A 9 -29.24 7.53 3.12
CA GLY A 9 -30.64 7.12 3.12
C GLY A 9 -31.41 7.75 1.97
N TYR A 10 -31.30 9.07 1.79
CA TYR A 10 -31.96 9.78 0.67
C TYR A 10 -31.53 9.24 -0.69
N VAL A 11 -30.21 9.04 -0.91
CA VAL A 11 -29.72 8.49 -2.18
C VAL A 11 -30.22 7.07 -2.40
N LEU A 12 -30.16 6.21 -1.38
CA LEU A 12 -30.64 4.84 -1.48
C LEU A 12 -32.14 4.77 -1.68
N GLY A 13 -32.93 5.60 -0.96
CA GLY A 13 -34.38 5.72 -1.11
C GLY A 13 -34.77 6.13 -2.53
N TRP A 14 -34.16 7.18 -3.06
CA TRP A 14 -34.39 7.64 -4.43
C TRP A 14 -34.06 6.53 -5.48
N LEU A 15 -32.95 5.81 -5.29
CA LEU A 15 -32.59 4.70 -6.16
C LEU A 15 -33.58 3.53 -6.03
N TYR A 16 -34.13 3.31 -4.83
CA TYR A 16 -35.16 2.30 -4.61
C TYR A 16 -36.47 2.70 -5.31
N GLU A 17 -36.91 3.93 -5.22
CA GLU A 17 -38.09 4.43 -5.93
C GLU A 17 -37.98 4.22 -7.45
N LEU A 18 -36.78 4.45 -8.00
CA LEU A 18 -36.51 4.25 -9.43
C LEU A 18 -36.55 2.79 -9.85
N THR A 19 -36.01 1.91 -9.02
CA THR A 19 -35.79 0.49 -9.37
C THR A 19 -36.86 -0.46 -8.84
N ARG A 20 -37.57 -0.04 -7.79
CA ARG A 20 -38.53 -0.84 -7.02
C ARG A 20 -37.95 -2.19 -6.56
N ASN A 21 -36.64 -2.27 -6.43
CA ASN A 21 -35.91 -3.44 -5.99
C ASN A 21 -34.68 -3.06 -5.16
N TYR A 22 -34.63 -3.51 -3.89
CA TYR A 22 -33.58 -3.09 -2.95
C TYR A 22 -32.18 -3.57 -3.37
N GLY A 23 -32.07 -4.76 -3.93
CA GLY A 23 -30.78 -5.30 -4.40
C GLY A 23 -30.21 -4.49 -5.55
N VAL A 24 -31.05 -4.10 -6.52
CA VAL A 24 -30.64 -3.23 -7.65
C VAL A 24 -30.29 -1.84 -7.12
N ALA A 25 -31.12 -1.26 -6.25
CA ALA A 25 -30.87 0.04 -5.64
C ALA A 25 -29.51 0.06 -4.91
N LEU A 26 -29.18 -1.00 -4.18
CA LEU A 26 -27.93 -1.14 -3.44
C LEU A 26 -26.71 -1.25 -4.38
N ILE A 27 -26.84 -1.97 -5.49
CA ILE A 27 -25.77 -2.04 -6.52
C ILE A 27 -25.54 -0.66 -7.14
N LEU A 28 -26.63 0.04 -7.54
CA LEU A 28 -26.54 1.39 -8.12
C LEU A 28 -25.98 2.39 -7.09
N PHE A 29 -26.39 2.29 -5.83
CA PHE A 29 -25.82 3.07 -4.74
C PHE A 29 -24.31 2.85 -4.64
N THR A 30 -23.85 1.59 -4.76
CA THR A 30 -22.42 1.27 -4.76
C THR A 30 -21.67 1.95 -5.91
N VAL A 31 -22.30 2.02 -7.11
CA VAL A 31 -21.73 2.76 -8.26
C VAL A 31 -21.61 4.25 -7.94
N VAL A 32 -22.69 4.86 -7.44
CA VAL A 32 -22.71 6.30 -7.06
C VAL A 32 -21.61 6.56 -6.01
N LEU A 33 -21.53 5.74 -4.98
CA LEU A 33 -20.51 5.86 -3.93
C LEU A 33 -19.09 5.72 -4.51
N LYS A 34 -18.88 4.81 -5.45
CA LYS A 34 -17.58 4.67 -6.14
C LYS A 34 -17.22 5.90 -6.97
N LEU A 35 -18.18 6.53 -7.63
CA LEU A 35 -17.94 7.77 -8.37
C LEU A 35 -17.57 8.92 -7.43
N VAL A 36 -18.27 9.08 -6.31
CA VAL A 36 -17.96 10.09 -5.29
C VAL A 36 -16.57 9.85 -4.71
N LEU A 37 -16.23 8.59 -4.44
CA LEU A 37 -14.93 8.18 -3.89
C LEU A 37 -13.82 8.05 -4.94
N LEU A 38 -14.10 8.34 -6.21
CA LEU A 38 -13.10 8.20 -7.27
C LEU A 38 -11.89 9.11 -7.03
N TYR A 39 -12.12 10.36 -6.63
CA TYR A 39 -11.05 11.33 -6.36
C TYR A 39 -10.09 10.87 -5.24
N PRO A 40 -10.56 10.55 -4.01
CA PRO A 40 -9.69 10.00 -2.97
C PRO A 40 -9.03 8.69 -3.40
N THR A 41 -9.72 7.80 -4.13
CA THR A 41 -9.15 6.55 -4.65
C THR A 41 -8.02 6.82 -5.64
N MET A 42 -8.16 7.77 -6.55
CA MET A 42 -7.11 8.19 -7.48
C MET A 42 -5.88 8.70 -6.74
N ARG A 43 -6.08 9.51 -5.71
CA ARG A 43 -4.99 10.09 -4.90
C ARG A 43 -4.25 9.02 -4.11
N SER A 44 -4.99 8.10 -3.48
CA SER A 44 -4.43 6.92 -2.81
C SER A 44 -3.62 6.05 -3.78
N LYS A 45 -4.22 5.70 -4.93
CA LYS A 45 -3.56 4.88 -5.94
C LYS A 45 -2.28 5.50 -6.47
N ARG A 46 -2.31 6.81 -6.77
CA ARG A 46 -1.11 7.55 -7.20
C ARG A 46 0.02 7.47 -6.16
N SER A 47 -0.31 7.67 -4.89
CA SER A 47 0.67 7.59 -3.79
C SER A 47 1.24 6.18 -3.65
N THR A 48 0.37 5.15 -3.65
CA THR A 48 0.78 3.74 -3.52
C THR A 48 1.68 3.32 -4.68
N MET A 49 1.35 3.70 -5.92
CA MET A 49 2.17 3.37 -7.08
C MET A 49 3.54 4.06 -7.03
N LYS A 50 3.62 5.31 -6.59
CA LYS A 50 4.90 5.98 -6.36
C LYS A 50 5.73 5.25 -5.31
N MET A 51 5.11 4.88 -4.18
CA MET A 51 5.81 4.12 -3.13
C MET A 51 6.31 2.75 -3.63
N SER A 52 5.51 2.04 -4.41
CA SER A 52 5.91 0.73 -4.99
C SER A 52 7.13 0.84 -5.90
N ARG A 53 7.29 1.97 -6.59
CA ARG A 53 8.46 2.23 -7.46
C ARG A 53 9.74 2.51 -6.69
N LEU A 54 9.64 2.97 -5.45
CA LEU A 54 10.79 3.20 -4.56
C LEU A 54 11.21 1.93 -3.81
N THR A 55 10.45 0.84 -3.94
CA THR A 55 10.73 -0.43 -3.23
C THR A 55 12.17 -0.94 -3.44
N PRO A 56 12.76 -0.93 -4.66
CA PRO A 56 14.15 -1.36 -4.85
C PRO A 56 15.16 -0.53 -4.05
N GLN A 57 14.98 0.80 -4.04
CA GLN A 57 15.84 1.71 -3.30
C GLN A 57 15.70 1.54 -1.78
N ILE A 58 14.47 1.29 -1.31
CA ILE A 58 14.20 0.99 0.10
C ILE A 58 14.89 -0.32 0.51
N GLN A 59 14.83 -1.36 -0.33
CA GLN A 59 15.51 -2.63 -0.07
C GLN A 59 17.03 -2.47 -0.04
N PHE A 60 17.60 -1.64 -0.91
CA PHE A 60 19.02 -1.30 -0.86
C PHE A 60 19.37 -0.62 0.47
N ILE A 61 18.56 0.35 0.94
CA ILE A 61 18.76 0.99 2.25
C ILE A 61 18.68 -0.04 3.38
N GLN A 62 17.70 -0.95 3.34
CA GLN A 62 17.53 -2.00 4.35
C GLN A 62 18.72 -2.95 4.39
N LYS A 63 19.25 -3.36 3.24
CA LYS A 63 20.45 -4.21 3.15
C LYS A 63 21.70 -3.46 3.66
N LYS A 64 21.88 -2.21 3.23
CA LYS A 64 23.05 -1.39 3.59
C LYS A 64 23.13 -1.10 5.09
N TYR A 65 22.01 -0.88 5.74
CA TYR A 65 21.91 -0.54 7.16
C TYR A 65 21.24 -1.66 7.97
N ALA A 66 21.52 -2.94 7.65
CA ALA A 66 20.83 -4.10 8.22
C ALA A 66 20.83 -4.12 9.77
N ASN A 67 21.90 -3.62 10.39
CA ASN A 67 22.06 -3.60 11.85
C ASN A 67 21.65 -2.29 12.52
N ASP A 68 21.23 -1.28 11.75
CA ASP A 68 20.86 0.05 12.26
C ASP A 68 19.45 0.44 11.79
N ARG A 69 18.45 0.05 12.58
CA ARG A 69 17.03 0.34 12.27
C ARG A 69 16.71 1.85 12.26
N GLN A 70 17.39 2.63 13.09
CA GLN A 70 17.17 4.06 13.15
C GLN A 70 17.63 4.73 11.85
N LYS A 71 18.81 4.36 11.37
CA LYS A 71 19.37 4.86 10.11
C LYS A 71 18.60 4.37 8.87
N GLN A 72 18.06 3.13 8.91
CA GLN A 72 17.12 2.66 7.88
C GLN A 72 15.88 3.54 7.79
N ALA A 73 15.27 3.87 8.95
CA ALA A 73 14.07 4.72 9.00
C ALA A 73 14.37 6.15 8.51
N GLU A 74 15.48 6.74 8.95
CA GLU A 74 15.93 8.07 8.53
C GLU A 74 16.17 8.15 7.02
N MET A 75 16.95 7.21 6.47
CA MET A 75 17.27 7.17 5.04
C MET A 75 16.04 6.89 4.18
N THR A 76 15.13 6.03 4.64
CA THR A 76 13.86 5.77 3.96
C THR A 76 12.98 7.02 3.96
N GLN A 77 12.91 7.74 5.08
CA GLN A 77 12.17 8.99 5.18
C GLN A 77 12.78 10.08 4.28
N ALA A 78 14.11 10.20 4.24
CA ALA A 78 14.81 11.12 3.35
C ALA A 78 14.52 10.82 1.88
N LEU A 79 14.51 9.53 1.49
CA LEU A 79 14.15 9.09 0.14
C LEU A 79 12.72 9.50 -0.23
N TYR A 80 11.74 9.23 0.65
CA TYR A 80 10.35 9.64 0.40
C TYR A 80 10.21 11.15 0.27
N LYS A 81 10.93 11.91 1.10
CA LYS A 81 10.92 13.37 1.06
C LYS A 81 11.55 13.91 -0.24
N ALA A 82 12.65 13.31 -0.69
CA ALA A 82 13.32 13.67 -1.95
C ALA A 82 12.43 13.42 -3.17
N GLU A 83 11.69 12.29 -3.17
CA GLU A 83 10.78 11.91 -4.26
C GLU A 83 9.37 12.55 -4.12
N GLY A 84 9.17 13.42 -3.14
CA GLY A 84 7.88 14.10 -2.91
C GLY A 84 6.72 13.14 -2.59
N VAL A 85 7.02 12.03 -1.91
CA VAL A 85 6.04 11.01 -1.49
C VAL A 85 5.76 11.17 0.00
N SER A 86 4.50 11.40 0.36
CA SER A 86 4.09 11.41 1.77
C SER A 86 3.82 10.00 2.27
N MET A 87 4.50 9.56 3.33
CA MET A 87 4.28 8.26 3.96
C MET A 87 2.84 8.09 4.46
N GLY A 88 2.24 9.12 5.02
CA GLY A 88 0.85 9.10 5.52
C GLY A 88 -0.21 9.40 4.45
N GLY A 89 0.15 10.08 3.37
CA GLY A 89 -0.82 10.57 2.38
C GLY A 89 -1.55 9.46 1.61
N GLY A 90 -0.88 8.33 1.32
CA GLY A 90 -1.52 7.18 0.69
C GLY A 90 -2.40 6.40 1.66
N CYS A 91 -1.93 6.20 2.88
CA CYS A 91 -2.60 5.45 3.93
C CYS A 91 -3.89 6.14 4.38
N LEU A 92 -3.86 7.47 4.60
CA LEU A 92 -5.01 8.25 5.04
C LEU A 92 -6.16 8.19 4.02
N TRP A 93 -5.86 8.33 2.73
CA TRP A 93 -6.86 8.26 1.68
C TRP A 93 -7.44 6.85 1.49
N SER A 94 -6.70 5.80 1.84
CA SER A 94 -7.19 4.42 1.80
C SER A 94 -8.17 4.09 2.93
N LEU A 95 -8.17 4.86 4.02
CA LEU A 95 -9.10 4.67 5.15
C LEU A 95 -10.48 5.29 4.90
N VAL A 96 -10.61 6.24 3.95
CA VAL A 96 -11.89 6.92 3.67
C VAL A 96 -13.02 5.92 3.35
N PRO A 97 -12.84 4.93 2.46
CA PRO A 97 -13.88 3.93 2.19
C PRO A 97 -14.26 3.11 3.43
N LEU A 98 -13.30 2.82 4.32
CA LEU A 98 -13.56 2.08 5.55
C LEU A 98 -14.41 2.90 6.53
N LEU A 99 -14.13 4.20 6.66
CA LEU A 99 -14.93 5.09 7.51
C LEU A 99 -16.37 5.22 7.02
N LEU A 100 -16.60 5.17 5.70
CA LEU A 100 -17.94 5.25 5.11
C LEU A 100 -18.71 3.93 5.20
N LEU A 101 -18.05 2.83 5.49
CA LEU A 101 -18.69 1.54 5.68
C LEU A 101 -19.66 1.56 6.88
N PHE A 102 -19.28 2.21 7.99
CA PHE A 102 -20.12 2.27 9.21
C PHE A 102 -21.46 2.99 8.99
N PRO A 103 -21.51 4.24 8.44
CA PRO A 103 -22.78 4.88 8.14
C PRO A 103 -23.61 4.11 7.10
N LEU A 104 -22.99 3.51 6.09
CA LEU A 104 -23.69 2.68 5.12
C LEU A 104 -24.33 1.45 5.78
N TYR A 105 -23.58 0.78 6.64
CA TYR A 105 -24.10 -0.38 7.37
C TYR A 105 -25.33 -0.02 8.21
N ALA A 106 -25.31 1.16 8.87
CA ALA A 106 -26.48 1.66 9.62
C ALA A 106 -27.69 1.89 8.70
N VAL A 107 -27.49 2.50 7.53
CA VAL A 107 -28.56 2.76 6.55
C VAL A 107 -29.19 1.46 6.04
N VAL A 108 -28.35 0.47 5.69
CA VAL A 108 -28.85 -0.82 5.21
C VAL A 108 -29.59 -1.58 6.31
N ARG A 109 -29.10 -1.52 7.54
CA ARG A 109 -29.69 -2.21 8.70
C ARG A 109 -31.01 -1.60 9.19
N GLN A 110 -31.15 -0.27 9.04
CA GLN A 110 -32.31 0.49 9.54
C GLN A 110 -33.05 1.18 8.39
N PRO A 111 -33.62 0.42 7.44
CA PRO A 111 -34.25 1.00 6.25
C PRO A 111 -35.51 1.80 6.59
N ILE A 112 -36.25 1.49 7.67
CA ILE A 112 -37.40 2.27 8.09
C ILE A 112 -37.00 3.71 8.46
N VAL A 113 -35.89 3.84 9.18
CA VAL A 113 -35.37 5.15 9.60
C VAL A 113 -34.77 5.92 8.44
N TYR A 114 -33.88 5.26 7.65
CA TYR A 114 -33.04 6.00 6.69
C TYR A 114 -33.61 6.02 5.28
N VAL A 115 -34.35 5.00 4.83
CA VAL A 115 -34.92 4.95 3.48
C VAL A 115 -36.31 5.60 3.44
N PHE A 116 -37.14 5.32 4.44
CA PHE A 116 -38.46 5.93 4.58
C PHE A 116 -38.45 7.26 5.38
N HIS A 117 -37.33 7.60 6.00
CA HIS A 117 -37.15 8.84 6.80
C HIS A 117 -38.06 8.93 8.03
N GLU A 118 -38.39 7.78 8.60
CA GLU A 118 -39.13 7.74 9.86
C GLU A 118 -38.21 8.02 11.05
N THR A 119 -38.78 8.47 12.16
CA THR A 119 -38.02 8.64 13.39
C THR A 119 -37.65 7.30 14.01
N LEU A 120 -36.60 7.27 14.85
CA LEU A 120 -36.26 6.07 15.61
C LEU A 120 -37.40 5.60 16.53
N GLU A 121 -38.16 6.55 17.07
CA GLU A 121 -39.32 6.29 17.90
C GLU A 121 -40.44 5.63 17.09
N THR A 122 -40.78 6.20 15.93
CA THR A 122 -41.76 5.63 15.00
C THR A 122 -41.37 4.21 14.57
N ALA A 123 -40.10 4.05 14.17
CA ALA A 123 -39.59 2.72 13.81
C ALA A 123 -39.71 1.71 14.97
N GLY A 124 -39.40 2.13 16.21
CA GLY A 124 -39.61 1.31 17.41
C GLY A 124 -41.07 0.92 17.65
N ASN A 125 -42.00 1.88 17.49
CA ASN A 125 -43.43 1.61 17.62
C ASN A 125 -43.94 0.64 16.55
N ILE A 126 -43.52 0.78 15.30
CA ILE A 126 -43.82 -0.16 14.22
C ILE A 126 -43.29 -1.55 14.57
N MET A 127 -42.07 -1.65 15.07
CA MET A 127 -41.46 -2.92 15.46
C MET A 127 -42.22 -3.58 16.59
N ASN A 128 -42.74 -2.83 17.58
CA ASN A 128 -43.57 -3.37 18.66
C ASN A 128 -44.86 -3.98 18.12
N VAL A 129 -45.56 -3.27 17.20
CA VAL A 129 -46.78 -3.80 16.56
C VAL A 129 -46.50 -5.10 15.82
N ILE A 130 -45.39 -5.22 15.13
CA ILE A 130 -45.00 -6.42 14.38
C ILE A 130 -44.63 -7.56 15.34
N LYS A 131 -43.85 -7.29 16.39
CA LYS A 131 -43.48 -8.29 17.42
C LYS A 131 -44.67 -8.85 18.17
N GLU A 132 -45.66 -8.01 18.47
CA GLU A 132 -46.94 -8.49 19.10
C GLU A 132 -47.72 -9.39 18.15
N ALA A 133 -47.79 -9.07 16.88
CA ALA A 133 -48.53 -9.83 15.89
C ALA A 133 -47.82 -11.11 15.42
N MET A 134 -46.50 -11.08 15.38
CA MET A 134 -45.65 -12.19 14.89
C MET A 134 -44.43 -12.38 15.82
N PRO A 135 -44.60 -12.95 17.03
CA PRO A 135 -43.52 -13.08 18.02
C PRO A 135 -42.32 -13.92 17.54
N ASP A 136 -42.60 -14.91 16.69
CA ASP A 136 -41.55 -15.82 16.18
C ASP A 136 -40.74 -15.26 14.99
N LEU A 137 -41.20 -14.14 14.41
CA LEU A 137 -40.52 -13.54 13.23
C LEU A 137 -39.13 -13.03 13.56
N ILE A 138 -38.99 -12.40 14.74
CA ILE A 138 -37.77 -11.76 15.18
C ILE A 138 -37.20 -12.52 16.36
N SER A 139 -36.30 -13.45 16.09
CA SER A 139 -35.55 -14.16 17.12
C SER A 139 -34.47 -13.29 17.75
N GLN A 140 -34.01 -13.61 18.96
CA GLN A 140 -32.87 -12.91 19.60
C GLN A 140 -31.62 -12.82 18.71
N ARG A 141 -31.42 -13.81 17.85
CA ARG A 141 -30.29 -13.81 16.88
C ARG A 141 -30.45 -12.76 15.81
N ASN A 142 -31.66 -12.38 15.43
CA ASN A 142 -31.97 -11.50 14.31
C ASN A 142 -32.44 -10.10 14.77
N GLU A 143 -32.56 -9.87 16.07
CA GLU A 143 -33.03 -8.59 16.63
C GLU A 143 -32.27 -7.38 16.12
N TYR A 144 -30.96 -7.54 15.93
CA TYR A 144 -30.11 -6.48 15.39
C TYR A 144 -30.50 -6.03 13.96
N PHE A 145 -31.21 -6.89 13.20
CA PHE A 145 -31.64 -6.64 11.82
C PHE A 145 -33.18 -6.57 11.69
N GLU A 146 -33.88 -6.34 12.79
CA GLU A 146 -35.34 -6.38 12.86
C GLU A 146 -36.01 -5.50 11.79
N GLN A 147 -35.53 -4.27 11.54
CA GLN A 147 -36.09 -3.40 10.51
C GLN A 147 -35.95 -3.94 9.09
N MET A 148 -34.87 -4.64 8.78
CA MET A 148 -34.69 -5.27 7.46
C MET A 148 -35.67 -6.44 7.29
N ILE A 149 -35.92 -7.23 8.35
CA ILE A 149 -36.84 -8.36 8.35
C ILE A 149 -38.27 -7.85 8.26
N ALA A 150 -38.59 -6.76 8.95
CA ALA A 150 -39.92 -6.17 8.99
C ALA A 150 -40.28 -5.40 7.71
N ALA A 151 -39.32 -4.72 7.09
CA ALA A 151 -39.58 -3.84 5.95
C ALA A 151 -40.35 -4.51 4.77
N PRO A 152 -40.14 -5.78 4.39
CA PRO A 152 -40.90 -6.45 3.33
C PRO A 152 -42.35 -6.72 3.69
N ILE A 153 -42.67 -6.85 4.98
CA ILE A 153 -44.01 -7.26 5.46
C ILE A 153 -44.83 -6.08 5.98
N LEU A 154 -44.29 -4.86 6.00
CA LEU A 154 -45.06 -3.66 6.41
C LEU A 154 -46.42 -3.52 5.74
N PRO A 155 -46.63 -3.86 4.44
CA PRO A 155 -47.92 -3.80 3.81
C PRO A 155 -48.97 -4.68 4.46
N GLN A 156 -48.58 -5.77 5.11
CA GLN A 156 -49.51 -6.67 5.83
C GLN A 156 -50.04 -6.06 7.13
N PHE A 157 -49.39 -5.05 7.63
CA PHE A 157 -49.71 -4.32 8.86
C PHE A 157 -50.14 -2.87 8.60
N ALA A 158 -50.38 -2.49 7.33
CA ALA A 158 -50.70 -1.12 6.95
C ALA A 158 -51.78 -0.49 7.83
N ASP A 159 -52.90 -1.18 8.02
CA ASP A 159 -54.04 -0.71 8.83
C ASP A 159 -53.68 -0.43 10.31
N LYS A 160 -52.68 -1.14 10.84
CA LYS A 160 -52.26 -1.02 12.25
C LYS A 160 -51.18 0.05 12.46
N ILE A 161 -50.38 0.33 11.43
CA ILE A 161 -49.25 1.25 11.52
C ILE A 161 -49.52 2.60 10.83
N GLU A 162 -50.62 2.73 10.07
CA GLU A 162 -50.96 3.95 9.35
C GLU A 162 -50.95 5.21 10.25
N SER A 163 -51.51 5.09 11.46
CA SER A 163 -51.48 6.19 12.42
C SER A 163 -50.13 6.53 13.04
N LEU A 164 -49.16 5.64 12.90
CA LEU A 164 -47.81 5.80 13.47
C LEU A 164 -46.81 6.41 12.48
N VAL A 165 -47.03 6.18 11.17
CA VAL A 165 -46.08 6.58 10.14
C VAL A 165 -46.24 8.05 9.76
N SER A 166 -45.11 8.72 9.55
CA SER A 166 -45.09 10.07 9.05
C SER A 166 -45.03 10.12 7.51
N ASN A 167 -44.49 9.06 6.91
CA ASN A 167 -44.34 8.91 5.47
C ASN A 167 -45.25 7.78 4.96
N PRO A 168 -46.28 8.05 4.13
CA PRO A 168 -47.17 7.01 3.59
C PRO A 168 -46.46 5.93 2.77
N GLU A 169 -45.29 6.24 2.18
CA GLU A 169 -44.51 5.26 1.44
C GLU A 169 -44.02 4.11 2.34
N THR A 170 -43.92 4.33 3.66
CA THR A 170 -43.57 3.29 4.63
C THR A 170 -44.53 2.12 4.58
N LEU A 171 -45.81 2.38 4.31
CA LEU A 171 -46.85 1.36 4.22
C LEU A 171 -46.67 0.39 3.05
N ASN A 172 -45.95 0.84 1.99
CA ASN A 172 -45.66 0.01 0.81
C ASN A 172 -44.55 -1.02 1.07
N GLY A 173 -43.79 -0.83 2.14
CA GLY A 173 -42.67 -1.71 2.48
C GLY A 173 -41.52 -1.67 1.44
N LEU A 174 -40.52 -2.50 1.65
CA LEU A 174 -39.35 -2.62 0.76
C LEU A 174 -39.25 -4.03 0.15
N LYS A 175 -39.05 -4.13 -1.13
CA LYS A 175 -38.86 -5.40 -1.84
C LYS A 175 -37.41 -5.82 -1.78
N PHE A 176 -37.05 -6.73 -0.86
CA PHE A 176 -35.72 -7.28 -0.69
C PHE A 176 -35.41 -8.47 -1.60
N THR A 177 -36.42 -9.01 -2.31
CA THR A 177 -36.21 -10.14 -3.23
C THR A 177 -35.41 -9.67 -4.46
N PHE A 178 -34.22 -10.24 -4.66
CA PHE A 178 -33.33 -9.96 -5.79
C PHE A 178 -32.94 -11.29 -6.46
N CYS A 179 -33.25 -11.45 -7.74
CA CYS A 179 -33.05 -12.72 -8.48
C CYS A 179 -33.66 -13.95 -7.79
N GLY A 180 -34.80 -13.80 -7.09
CA GLY A 180 -35.42 -14.85 -6.33
C GLY A 180 -34.83 -15.09 -4.94
N ILE A 181 -33.79 -14.34 -4.54
CA ILE A 181 -33.12 -14.47 -3.24
C ILE A 181 -33.65 -13.39 -2.30
N ASP A 182 -34.04 -13.74 -1.09
CA ASP A 182 -34.40 -12.78 -0.05
C ASP A 182 -33.13 -12.21 0.60
N LEU A 183 -32.84 -10.93 0.32
CA LEU A 183 -31.67 -10.24 0.82
C LEU A 183 -31.79 -9.78 2.28
N ALA A 184 -33.00 -9.80 2.87
CA ALA A 184 -33.19 -9.51 4.28
C ALA A 184 -32.84 -10.72 5.16
N ALA A 185 -32.87 -11.92 4.61
CA ALA A 185 -32.54 -13.13 5.32
C ALA A 185 -31.04 -13.30 5.58
N VAL A 186 -30.71 -13.97 6.68
CA VAL A 186 -29.33 -14.36 7.03
C VAL A 186 -29.07 -15.77 6.51
N PRO A 187 -27.91 -15.99 5.82
CA PRO A 187 -27.57 -17.33 5.33
C PRO A 187 -27.53 -18.39 6.42
N ASN A 188 -28.05 -19.57 6.12
CA ASN A 188 -28.19 -20.67 7.08
C ASN A 188 -27.41 -21.92 6.63
N PHE A 189 -26.66 -22.53 7.55
CA PHE A 189 -25.91 -23.78 7.32
C PHE A 189 -26.75 -25.03 7.50
N ASN A 190 -27.98 -24.91 8.01
CA ASN A 190 -28.87 -26.05 8.18
C ASN A 190 -29.58 -26.38 6.85
N PHE A 191 -28.93 -27.18 6.02
CA PHE A 191 -29.45 -27.58 4.71
C PHE A 191 -30.78 -28.34 4.79
N GLY A 192 -31.04 -29.02 5.94
CA GLY A 192 -32.31 -29.71 6.18
C GLY A 192 -33.50 -28.77 6.41
N SER A 193 -33.25 -27.50 6.78
CA SER A 193 -34.30 -26.49 6.97
C SER A 193 -34.57 -25.65 5.71
N TRP A 194 -33.91 -25.95 4.58
CA TRP A 194 -34.13 -25.28 3.30
C TRP A 194 -35.44 -25.74 2.65
N GLY A 195 -36.57 -25.51 3.33
CA GLY A 195 -37.88 -25.86 2.80
C GLY A 195 -38.28 -24.98 1.62
N GLY A 196 -38.98 -25.57 0.64
CA GLY A 196 -39.69 -24.88 -0.44
C GLY A 196 -38.84 -24.36 -1.59
N ASP A 197 -38.12 -23.29 -1.43
CA ASP A 197 -37.35 -22.67 -2.52
C ASP A 197 -35.84 -22.91 -2.37
N VAL A 198 -35.39 -24.03 -2.98
CA VAL A 198 -33.95 -24.41 -2.97
C VAL A 198 -33.08 -23.35 -3.64
N TRP A 199 -33.57 -22.67 -4.69
CA TRP A 199 -32.82 -21.64 -5.39
C TRP A 199 -32.58 -20.43 -4.50
N ALA A 200 -33.60 -19.94 -3.80
CA ALA A 200 -33.46 -18.79 -2.90
C ALA A 200 -32.44 -19.04 -1.78
N ASN A 201 -32.54 -20.22 -1.15
CA ASN A 201 -31.64 -20.60 -0.05
C ASN A 201 -30.21 -20.86 -0.53
N LEU A 202 -30.03 -21.55 -1.66
CA LEU A 202 -28.72 -21.78 -2.26
C LEU A 202 -28.08 -20.46 -2.68
N GLY A 203 -28.83 -19.58 -3.34
CA GLY A 203 -28.38 -18.25 -3.74
C GLY A 203 -27.93 -17.43 -2.54
N LEU A 204 -28.74 -17.39 -1.47
CA LEU A 204 -28.42 -16.69 -0.24
C LEU A 204 -27.12 -17.23 0.40
N PHE A 205 -26.96 -18.57 0.44
CA PHE A 205 -25.75 -19.22 0.95
C PHE A 205 -24.50 -18.93 0.11
N LEU A 206 -24.63 -18.84 -1.21
CA LEU A 206 -23.52 -18.55 -2.13
C LEU A 206 -23.09 -17.09 -2.11
N LEU A 207 -23.94 -16.14 -1.73
CA LEU A 207 -23.62 -14.71 -1.73
C LEU A 207 -22.36 -14.36 -0.90
N PRO A 208 -22.18 -14.80 0.35
CA PRO A 208 -20.95 -14.56 1.11
C PRO A 208 -19.73 -15.18 0.46
N ILE A 209 -19.86 -16.36 -0.14
CA ILE A 209 -18.76 -17.06 -0.83
C ILE A 209 -18.33 -16.28 -2.07
N LEU A 210 -19.28 -15.85 -2.89
CA LEU A 210 -19.01 -15.03 -4.07
C LEU A 210 -18.41 -13.67 -3.70
N SER A 211 -18.89 -13.07 -2.61
CA SER A 211 -18.36 -11.82 -2.08
C SER A 211 -16.90 -11.97 -1.64
N ALA A 212 -16.59 -12.98 -0.84
CA ALA A 212 -15.23 -13.28 -0.41
C ALA A 212 -14.33 -13.64 -1.62
N GLY A 213 -14.84 -14.43 -2.56
CA GLY A 213 -14.17 -14.78 -3.81
C GLY A 213 -13.84 -13.54 -4.66
N SER A 214 -14.75 -12.57 -4.74
CA SER A 214 -14.51 -11.31 -5.46
C SER A 214 -13.39 -10.48 -4.81
N GLN A 215 -13.27 -10.51 -3.49
CA GLN A 215 -12.19 -9.83 -2.77
C GLN A 215 -10.83 -10.49 -3.04
N VAL A 216 -10.77 -11.83 -3.03
CA VAL A 216 -9.57 -12.58 -3.43
C VAL A 216 -9.17 -12.27 -4.87
N LEU A 217 -10.14 -12.30 -5.79
CA LEU A 217 -9.91 -11.98 -7.20
C LEU A 217 -9.35 -10.56 -7.37
N THR A 218 -9.96 -9.58 -6.72
CA THR A 218 -9.51 -8.18 -6.72
C THR A 218 -8.06 -8.07 -6.24
N MET A 219 -7.71 -8.77 -5.18
CA MET A 219 -6.37 -8.75 -4.61
C MET A 219 -5.34 -9.44 -5.53
N LEU A 220 -5.68 -10.58 -6.12
CA LEU A 220 -4.82 -11.26 -7.09
C LEU A 220 -4.55 -10.40 -8.33
N VAL A 221 -5.60 -9.77 -8.87
CA VAL A 221 -5.49 -8.85 -10.01
C VAL A 221 -4.63 -7.64 -9.63
N SER A 222 -4.90 -7.03 -8.49
CA SER A 222 -4.13 -5.88 -7.99
C SER A 222 -2.65 -6.24 -7.78
N GLN A 223 -2.35 -7.40 -7.18
CA GLN A 223 -0.97 -7.87 -7.02
C GLN A 223 -0.26 -8.09 -8.36
N LYS A 224 -0.93 -8.73 -9.31
CA LYS A 224 -0.38 -8.97 -10.66
C LYS A 224 -0.09 -7.67 -11.40
N MET A 225 -0.92 -6.66 -11.21
CA MET A 225 -0.78 -5.36 -11.86
C MET A 225 0.22 -4.43 -11.15
N ASN A 226 0.30 -4.51 -9.83
CA ASN A 226 1.19 -3.69 -9.01
C ASN A 226 2.49 -4.42 -8.67
N ASN A 227 2.96 -5.35 -9.50
CA ASN A 227 4.20 -6.07 -9.26
C ASN A 227 5.25 -5.12 -8.72
N SER A 228 5.55 -5.25 -7.43
CA SER A 228 6.68 -4.59 -6.80
C SER A 228 7.92 -5.10 -7.53
N LEU A 229 8.56 -4.23 -8.28
CA LEU A 229 9.81 -4.51 -8.96
C LEU A 229 10.89 -4.66 -7.89
N VAL A 230 11.07 -5.87 -7.41
CA VAL A 230 12.25 -6.20 -6.61
C VAL A 230 13.37 -6.46 -7.59
N THR A 231 14.39 -5.63 -7.54
CA THR A 231 15.60 -5.78 -8.36
C THR A 231 16.72 -6.41 -7.54
N ASN A 232 17.54 -7.23 -8.19
CA ASN A 232 18.81 -7.71 -7.63
C ASN A 232 19.84 -6.55 -7.61
N ASP A 233 21.02 -6.82 -7.08
CA ASP A 233 22.13 -5.85 -6.97
C ASP A 233 22.60 -5.30 -8.34
N LYS A 234 22.19 -5.93 -9.45
CA LYS A 234 22.49 -5.51 -10.83
C LYS A 234 21.34 -4.75 -11.49
N GLY A 235 20.29 -4.37 -10.73
CA GLY A 235 19.13 -3.67 -11.26
C GLY A 235 18.15 -4.53 -12.08
N VAL A 236 18.36 -5.85 -12.14
CA VAL A 236 17.48 -6.78 -12.86
C VAL A 236 16.37 -7.27 -11.93
N GLN A 237 15.14 -7.38 -12.45
CA GLN A 237 13.98 -7.83 -11.70
C GLN A 237 14.20 -9.24 -11.13
N ASP A 238 14.19 -9.36 -9.79
CA ASP A 238 14.30 -10.62 -9.07
C ASP A 238 12.94 -11.04 -8.52
N LYS A 239 12.28 -11.98 -9.21
CA LYS A 239 10.98 -12.50 -8.83
C LYS A 239 11.01 -13.40 -7.59
N GLU A 240 12.15 -14.06 -7.30
CA GLU A 240 12.28 -14.95 -6.15
C GLU A 240 12.54 -14.14 -4.88
N ALA A 241 13.41 -13.15 -4.93
CA ALA A 241 13.61 -12.22 -3.82
C ALA A 241 12.33 -11.44 -3.50
N ALA A 242 11.53 -11.09 -4.52
CA ALA A 242 10.22 -10.46 -4.33
C ALA A 242 9.25 -11.35 -3.55
N LYS A 243 9.21 -12.66 -3.82
CA LYS A 243 8.32 -13.62 -3.14
C LYS A 243 8.72 -13.86 -1.68
N ASN A 244 9.99 -13.75 -1.36
CA ASN A 244 10.54 -14.10 -0.05
C ASN A 244 10.73 -12.90 0.88
N SER A 245 10.44 -11.68 0.41
CA SER A 245 10.50 -10.49 1.25
C SER A 245 9.46 -10.54 2.38
N ASP A 246 9.78 -9.97 3.55
CA ASP A 246 8.84 -9.91 4.69
C ASP A 246 7.58 -9.11 4.34
N SER A 247 7.70 -8.11 3.49
CA SER A 247 6.57 -7.39 2.92
C SER A 247 5.64 -8.30 2.09
N ALA A 248 6.19 -9.23 1.31
CA ALA A 248 5.40 -10.19 0.55
C ALA A 248 4.72 -11.23 1.45
N LYS A 249 5.37 -11.65 2.53
CA LYS A 249 4.78 -12.56 3.54
C LYS A 249 3.61 -11.90 4.25
N THR A 250 3.77 -10.67 4.73
CA THR A 250 2.70 -9.89 5.36
C THR A 250 1.53 -9.66 4.40
N SER A 251 1.82 -9.33 3.15
CA SER A 251 0.80 -9.16 2.10
C SER A 251 0.04 -10.46 1.82
N LYS A 252 0.72 -11.62 1.78
CA LYS A 252 0.08 -12.93 1.64
C LYS A 252 -0.80 -13.27 2.84
N THR A 253 -0.33 -13.05 4.06
CA THR A 253 -1.11 -13.30 5.27
C THR A 253 -2.39 -12.47 5.27
N MET A 254 -2.30 -11.19 4.94
CA MET A 254 -3.47 -10.30 4.83
C MET A 254 -4.42 -10.72 3.70
N MET A 255 -3.89 -11.30 2.62
CA MET A 255 -4.66 -11.82 1.50
C MET A 255 -5.61 -12.96 1.92
N TYR A 256 -5.24 -13.78 2.88
CA TYR A 256 -6.07 -14.90 3.34
C TYR A 256 -6.96 -14.52 4.52
N ILE A 257 -6.44 -13.76 5.48
CA ILE A 257 -7.18 -13.41 6.71
C ILE A 257 -8.40 -12.54 6.37
N MET A 258 -8.25 -11.53 5.54
CA MET A 258 -9.32 -10.57 5.26
C MET A 258 -10.54 -11.22 4.57
N PRO A 259 -10.40 -12.01 3.49
CA PRO A 259 -11.53 -12.72 2.88
C PRO A 259 -12.16 -13.77 3.79
N LEU A 260 -11.36 -14.48 4.60
CA LEU A 260 -11.90 -15.45 5.57
C LEU A 260 -12.74 -14.77 6.64
N MET A 261 -12.29 -13.63 7.15
CA MET A 261 -13.04 -12.83 8.10
C MET A 261 -14.34 -12.29 7.47
N SER A 262 -14.29 -11.78 6.25
CA SER A 262 -15.48 -11.28 5.54
C SER A 262 -16.45 -12.41 5.19
N LEU A 263 -15.95 -13.60 4.88
CA LEU A 263 -16.77 -14.80 4.68
C LEU A 263 -17.51 -15.16 5.95
N TRP A 264 -16.81 -15.24 7.08
CA TRP A 264 -17.42 -15.54 8.39
C TRP A 264 -18.48 -14.50 8.77
N ILE A 265 -18.17 -13.20 8.63
CA ILE A 265 -19.14 -12.12 8.88
C ILE A 265 -20.33 -12.25 7.92
N GLY A 266 -20.10 -12.53 6.63
CA GLY A 266 -21.15 -12.66 5.62
C GLY A 266 -22.19 -13.75 5.93
N PHE A 267 -21.83 -14.77 6.71
CA PHE A 267 -22.76 -15.78 7.21
C PHE A 267 -23.49 -15.37 8.50
N THR A 268 -23.16 -14.22 9.09
CA THR A 268 -23.80 -13.73 10.32
C THR A 268 -24.70 -12.51 10.09
N ILE A 269 -24.70 -11.97 8.86
CA ILE A 269 -25.45 -10.77 8.50
C ILE A 269 -26.36 -11.03 7.29
N PRO A 270 -27.40 -10.19 7.06
CA PRO A 270 -28.29 -10.33 5.93
C PRO A 270 -27.59 -10.30 4.56
N GLY A 271 -28.17 -11.02 3.58
CA GLY A 271 -27.65 -11.17 2.24
C GLY A 271 -27.40 -9.84 1.49
N ALA A 272 -28.15 -8.78 1.81
CA ALA A 272 -27.96 -7.44 1.26
C ALA A 272 -26.52 -6.92 1.44
N MET A 273 -25.88 -7.19 2.58
CA MET A 273 -24.51 -6.78 2.82
C MET A 273 -23.52 -7.56 1.94
N SER A 274 -23.78 -8.84 1.71
CA SER A 274 -22.97 -9.66 0.80
C SER A 274 -23.08 -9.18 -0.66
N VAL A 275 -24.27 -8.76 -1.11
CA VAL A 275 -24.48 -8.12 -2.42
C VAL A 275 -23.68 -6.82 -2.53
N TYR A 276 -23.75 -5.98 -1.49
CA TYR A 276 -22.96 -4.76 -1.45
C TYR A 276 -21.45 -5.04 -1.55
N TRP A 277 -20.94 -5.98 -0.75
CA TRP A 277 -19.51 -6.33 -0.77
C TRP A 277 -19.07 -6.94 -2.11
N LEU A 278 -19.92 -7.77 -2.73
CA LEU A 278 -19.68 -8.31 -4.06
C LEU A 278 -19.59 -7.18 -5.10
N ALA A 279 -20.57 -6.30 -5.14
CA ALA A 279 -20.59 -5.15 -6.04
C ALA A 279 -19.39 -4.22 -5.79
N GLN A 280 -19.09 -3.93 -4.52
CA GLN A 280 -17.95 -3.12 -4.10
C GLN A 280 -16.61 -3.73 -4.55
N GLY A 281 -16.44 -5.04 -4.42
CA GLY A 281 -15.24 -5.77 -4.84
C GLY A 281 -15.06 -5.71 -6.36
N LEU A 282 -16.09 -6.09 -7.12
CA LEU A 282 -16.03 -6.10 -8.59
C LEU A 282 -15.80 -4.69 -9.16
N LEU A 283 -16.59 -3.71 -8.74
CA LEU A 283 -16.41 -2.32 -9.19
C LEU A 283 -15.04 -1.76 -8.76
N GLY A 284 -14.60 -2.11 -7.54
CA GLY A 284 -13.28 -1.75 -7.06
C GLY A 284 -12.15 -2.31 -7.93
N MET A 285 -12.27 -3.56 -8.35
CA MET A 285 -11.33 -4.21 -9.27
C MET A 285 -11.23 -3.45 -10.60
N PHE A 286 -12.38 -3.14 -11.22
CA PHE A 286 -12.39 -2.41 -12.48
C PHE A 286 -11.78 -1.01 -12.36
N VAL A 287 -12.12 -0.26 -11.31
CA VAL A 287 -11.53 1.05 -11.04
C VAL A 287 -10.02 0.93 -10.80
N ASP A 288 -9.57 -0.05 -10.01
CA ASP A 288 -8.14 -0.29 -9.75
C ASP A 288 -7.37 -0.62 -11.03
N MET A 289 -7.94 -1.47 -11.90
CA MET A 289 -7.38 -1.81 -13.21
C MET A 289 -7.24 -0.57 -14.10
N ALA A 290 -8.29 0.22 -14.21
CA ALA A 290 -8.31 1.43 -15.05
C ALA A 290 -7.27 2.46 -14.56
N LEU A 291 -7.24 2.72 -13.25
CA LEU A 291 -6.29 3.66 -12.64
C LEU A 291 -4.84 3.15 -12.74
N THR A 292 -4.61 1.85 -12.52
CA THR A 292 -3.27 1.27 -12.66
C THR A 292 -2.76 1.42 -14.09
N LYS A 293 -3.60 1.10 -15.09
CA LYS A 293 -3.23 1.25 -16.50
C LYS A 293 -2.93 2.72 -16.86
N HIS A 294 -3.74 3.64 -16.37
CA HIS A 294 -3.57 5.09 -16.59
C HIS A 294 -2.25 5.60 -16.00
N TYR A 295 -2.01 5.35 -14.71
CA TYR A 295 -0.81 5.83 -14.03
C TYR A 295 0.45 5.12 -14.48
N ARG A 296 0.39 3.82 -14.82
CA ARG A 296 1.53 3.07 -15.34
C ARG A 296 2.05 3.68 -16.63
N LYS A 297 1.17 3.97 -17.59
CA LYS A 297 1.56 4.62 -18.84
C LYS A 297 2.28 5.95 -18.60
N LYS A 298 1.78 6.75 -17.65
CA LYS A 298 2.41 8.03 -17.29
C LYS A 298 3.79 7.84 -16.67
N TYR A 299 3.91 6.92 -15.71
CA TYR A 299 5.18 6.69 -14.99
C TYR A 299 6.22 6.00 -15.87
N ASP A 300 5.84 5.06 -16.73
CA ASP A 300 6.77 4.42 -17.66
C ASP A 300 7.38 5.46 -18.63
N ALA A 301 6.62 6.47 -19.05
CA ALA A 301 7.13 7.57 -19.86
C ALA A 301 8.10 8.47 -19.06
N GLU A 302 7.78 8.78 -17.79
CA GLU A 302 8.67 9.55 -16.90
C GLU A 302 9.99 8.80 -16.64
N ASP A 303 9.94 7.46 -16.45
CA ASP A 303 11.14 6.64 -16.23
C ASP A 303 12.01 6.52 -17.48
N ALA A 304 11.40 6.33 -18.63
CA ALA A 304 12.13 6.31 -19.90
C ALA A 304 12.90 7.62 -20.12
N SER A 305 12.30 8.77 -19.78
CA SER A 305 12.97 10.06 -19.88
C SER A 305 14.12 10.21 -18.88
N LYS A 306 13.91 9.79 -17.62
CA LYS A 306 14.96 9.81 -16.57
C LYS A 306 16.13 8.88 -16.93
N LEU A 307 15.83 7.68 -17.44
CA LEU A 307 16.86 6.73 -17.86
C LEU A 307 17.70 7.31 -19.00
N ARG A 308 17.05 7.93 -20.00
CA ARG A 308 17.78 8.57 -21.10
C ARG A 308 18.70 9.68 -20.62
N LEU A 309 18.24 10.56 -19.71
CA LEU A 309 19.06 11.60 -19.12
C LEU A 309 20.25 11.03 -18.32
N ALA A 310 20.00 9.96 -17.54
CA ALA A 310 21.06 9.28 -16.79
C ALA A 310 22.14 8.68 -17.71
N MET A 311 21.72 8.04 -18.81
CA MET A 311 22.66 7.50 -19.82
C MET A 311 23.48 8.62 -20.49
N GLU A 312 22.83 9.75 -20.84
CA GLU A 312 23.53 10.90 -21.40
C GLU A 312 24.53 11.54 -20.42
N GLU A 313 24.22 11.50 -19.11
CA GLU A 313 25.16 11.97 -18.08
C GLU A 313 26.35 11.00 -17.90
N GLU A 314 26.08 9.69 -17.92
CA GLU A 314 27.10 8.66 -17.83
C GLU A 314 28.05 8.72 -19.03
N GLU A 315 27.52 8.85 -20.25
CA GLU A 315 28.33 9.05 -21.45
C GLU A 315 29.20 10.31 -21.34
N ARG A 316 28.63 11.41 -20.85
CA ARG A 316 29.41 12.64 -20.62
C ARG A 316 30.50 12.49 -19.56
N GLN A 317 30.25 11.68 -18.53
CA GLN A 317 31.26 11.39 -17.50
C GLN A 317 32.37 10.51 -18.07
N MET A 318 32.02 9.43 -18.77
CA MET A 318 33.03 8.58 -19.43
C MET A 318 33.86 9.35 -20.43
N GLU A 319 33.27 10.25 -21.22
CA GLU A 319 34.02 11.08 -22.16
C GLU A 319 34.99 12.04 -21.42
N LYS A 320 34.54 12.64 -20.31
CA LYS A 320 35.43 13.47 -19.45
C LYS A 320 36.57 12.66 -18.84
N GLU A 321 36.31 11.42 -18.43
CA GLU A 321 37.32 10.50 -17.91
C GLU A 321 38.30 10.07 -18.99
N ARG A 322 37.80 9.79 -20.21
CA ARG A 322 38.65 9.49 -21.38
C ARG A 322 39.58 10.67 -21.67
N ILE A 323 39.05 11.88 -21.78
CA ILE A 323 39.86 13.10 -22.00
C ILE A 323 40.87 13.31 -20.87
N ARG A 324 40.48 13.03 -19.61
CA ARG A 324 41.42 13.13 -18.46
C ARG A 324 42.51 12.06 -18.54
N ALA A 325 42.18 10.85 -18.94
CA ALA A 325 43.12 9.74 -19.12
C ALA A 325 44.10 10.05 -20.26
N GLU A 326 43.62 10.57 -21.41
CA GLU A 326 44.43 10.99 -22.52
C GLU A 326 45.40 12.15 -22.12
N ARG A 327 44.90 13.12 -21.34
CA ARG A 327 45.75 14.21 -20.82
C ARG A 327 46.81 13.70 -19.84
N ARG A 328 46.48 12.68 -19.01
CA ARG A 328 47.48 12.07 -18.11
C ARG A 328 48.50 11.26 -18.88
N ALA A 329 48.06 10.53 -19.93
CA ALA A 329 49.00 9.80 -20.80
C ALA A 329 49.91 10.71 -21.59
N ALA A 330 49.40 11.86 -22.06
CA ALA A 330 50.16 12.87 -22.77
C ALA A 330 51.14 13.66 -21.86
N ASN A 331 50.86 13.72 -20.56
CA ASN A 331 51.69 14.42 -19.58
C ASN A 331 51.78 13.64 -18.27
N PRO A 332 52.54 12.52 -18.23
CA PRO A 332 52.68 11.64 -17.08
C PRO A 332 53.23 12.36 -15.86
N ASP A 333 54.12 13.33 -16.03
CA ASP A 333 54.71 14.08 -14.93
C ASP A 333 53.80 15.19 -14.37
N GLY A 334 52.66 15.46 -15.04
CA GLY A 334 51.70 16.48 -14.64
C GLY A 334 52.29 17.92 -14.61
N ILE A 335 53.38 18.14 -15.35
CA ILE A 335 54.07 19.44 -15.40
C ILE A 335 53.43 20.31 -16.47
N THR A 336 52.91 21.46 -16.07
CA THR A 336 52.34 22.47 -16.95
C THR A 336 53.02 23.82 -16.71
N GLN A 337 52.82 24.77 -17.59
CA GLN A 337 53.40 26.13 -17.44
C GLN A 337 53.03 26.80 -16.10
N ASN A 338 51.89 26.37 -15.47
CA ASN A 338 51.43 26.88 -14.18
C ASN A 338 51.82 25.98 -12.99
N THR A 339 52.69 24.99 -13.18
CA THR A 339 53.10 24.09 -12.08
C THR A 339 54.00 24.87 -11.10
N SER A 340 53.63 24.86 -9.82
CA SER A 340 54.40 25.61 -8.80
C SER A 340 55.82 25.09 -8.67
N LYS A 341 56.78 25.99 -8.39
CA LYS A 341 58.20 25.64 -8.18
C LYS A 341 58.38 24.55 -7.11
N LYS A 342 57.50 24.53 -6.08
CA LYS A 342 57.52 23.51 -5.02
C LYS A 342 57.19 22.11 -5.55
N LYS A 343 56.21 21.99 -6.45
CA LYS A 343 55.81 20.70 -7.05
C LYS A 343 56.88 20.19 -8.03
N LEU A 344 57.52 21.08 -8.78
CA LEU A 344 58.67 20.77 -9.64
C LEU A 344 59.85 20.23 -8.83
N GLN A 345 60.13 20.83 -7.68
CA GLN A 345 61.19 20.40 -6.77
C GLN A 345 60.86 19.04 -6.12
N GLU A 346 59.62 18.82 -5.75
CA GLU A 346 59.15 17.55 -5.20
C GLU A 346 59.24 16.41 -6.22
N ASN A 347 58.86 16.64 -7.46
CA ASN A 347 58.98 15.65 -8.54
C ASN A 347 60.47 15.32 -8.79
N LYS A 348 61.33 16.32 -8.90
CA LYS A 348 62.77 16.08 -9.02
C LYS A 348 63.37 15.30 -7.87
N ARG A 349 62.91 15.56 -6.63
CA ARG A 349 63.34 14.79 -5.46
C ARG A 349 62.89 13.33 -5.53
N ARG A 350 61.63 13.08 -5.95
CA ARG A 350 61.12 11.71 -6.14
C ARG A 350 61.87 10.94 -7.22
N GLU A 351 62.20 11.59 -8.33
CA GLU A 351 63.03 11.00 -9.38
C GLU A 351 64.42 10.62 -8.86
N GLN A 352 65.09 11.50 -8.12
CA GLN A 352 66.40 11.23 -7.53
C GLN A 352 66.35 10.13 -6.46
N GLU A 353 65.29 10.07 -5.67
CA GLU A 353 65.06 8.99 -4.68
C GLU A 353 64.79 7.64 -5.36
N ALA A 354 64.03 7.61 -6.46
CA ALA A 354 63.80 6.43 -7.27
C ALA A 354 65.07 5.93 -7.97
N GLU A 355 65.88 6.87 -8.51
CA GLU A 355 67.15 6.56 -9.15
C GLU A 355 68.16 5.98 -8.13
N LYS A 356 68.26 6.57 -6.94
CA LYS A 356 69.07 6.04 -5.83
C LYS A 356 68.63 4.68 -5.36
N ALA A 357 67.30 4.48 -5.27
CA ALA A 357 66.75 3.17 -4.89
C ALA A 357 67.01 2.11 -5.96
N ALA A 358 66.89 2.45 -7.23
CA ALA A 358 67.24 1.53 -8.33
C ALA A 358 68.72 1.19 -8.32
N ALA A 359 69.64 2.15 -8.16
CA ALA A 359 71.07 1.93 -8.05
C ALA A 359 71.45 1.08 -6.80
N ALA A 360 70.77 1.30 -5.68
CA ALA A 360 70.91 0.50 -4.47
C ALA A 360 70.48 -0.97 -4.67
N ARG A 361 69.37 -1.20 -5.40
CA ARG A 361 68.87 -2.54 -5.75
C ARG A 361 69.87 -3.25 -6.68
N GLU A 362 70.38 -2.58 -7.71
CA GLU A 362 71.39 -3.12 -8.62
C GLU A 362 72.69 -3.47 -7.90
N TYR A 363 73.13 -2.64 -6.95
CA TYR A 363 74.29 -2.92 -6.09
C TYR A 363 74.12 -4.11 -5.18
N ALA A 364 72.91 -4.24 -4.55
CA ALA A 364 72.59 -5.36 -3.69
C ALA A 364 72.49 -6.66 -4.47
N GLU A 365 71.91 -6.65 -5.65
CA GLU A 365 71.82 -7.81 -6.56
C GLU A 365 73.24 -8.29 -6.98
N LYS A 366 74.13 -7.38 -7.34
CA LYS A 366 75.55 -7.70 -7.66
C LYS A 366 76.36 -8.25 -6.49
N LYS A 367 75.97 -7.97 -5.25
CA LYS A 367 76.62 -8.44 -4.02
C LYS A 367 75.90 -9.61 -3.33
N GLY A 368 74.76 -10.09 -3.86
CA GLY A 368 73.98 -11.20 -3.26
C GLY A 368 73.33 -10.84 -1.90
N ILE A 369 73.08 -9.58 -1.64
CA ILE A 369 72.46 -9.10 -0.41
C ILE A 369 70.96 -9.10 -0.63
N THR A 370 70.21 -9.95 0.09
CA THR A 370 68.75 -9.90 0.11
C THR A 370 68.30 -8.69 0.91
N PHE A 371 67.61 -7.74 0.24
CA PHE A 371 66.90 -6.67 0.92
C PHE A 371 65.62 -7.26 1.53
N GLU A 372 65.54 -7.43 2.85
CA GLU A 372 64.22 -7.47 3.53
C GLU A 372 63.64 -6.06 3.46
N GLU A 373 62.53 -5.94 2.74
CA GLU A 373 61.66 -4.74 2.82
C GLU A 373 61.07 -4.66 4.22
N GLU A 374 61.78 -4.05 5.17
CA GLU A 374 61.15 -3.51 6.37
C GLU A 374 60.14 -2.47 5.91
N LYS A 375 58.86 -2.88 5.85
CA LYS A 375 57.76 -1.92 5.79
C LYS A 375 57.70 -1.24 7.16
N GLU A 376 58.59 -0.28 7.37
CA GLU A 376 58.43 0.66 8.46
C GLU A 376 57.17 1.48 8.18
N ASN A 377 56.03 1.09 8.80
CA ASN A 377 54.87 1.91 8.95
C ASN A 377 55.17 3.07 9.89
N LEU A 378 56.09 3.93 9.46
CA LEU A 378 56.35 5.19 10.18
C LEU A 378 55.16 6.12 9.97
N PRO A 379 54.57 6.64 11.05
CA PRO A 379 53.50 7.63 10.95
C PRO A 379 54.04 8.85 10.14
N LEU A 380 53.20 9.38 9.27
CA LEU A 380 53.53 10.51 8.35
C LEU A 380 54.19 11.72 9.04
N SER A 381 54.07 11.84 10.37
CA SER A 381 54.69 12.91 11.17
C SER A 381 56.06 12.55 11.77
N GLY A 382 56.51 11.27 11.65
CA GLY A 382 57.74 10.78 12.26
C GLY A 382 57.78 10.82 13.82
N VAL A 383 56.65 11.10 14.46
CA VAL A 383 56.53 11.18 15.92
C VAL A 383 55.45 10.24 16.39
N LYS A 384 55.83 9.19 17.10
CA LYS A 384 54.97 8.23 17.73
C LYS A 384 54.12 8.91 18.82
N ASP A 385 52.86 8.58 18.94
CA ASP A 385 51.95 9.03 20.02
C ASP A 385 51.55 10.52 20.02
N ARG A 386 51.74 11.25 18.93
CA ARG A 386 51.12 12.58 18.82
C ARG A 386 49.69 12.52 18.34
N PRO A 387 48.76 13.31 18.97
CA PRO A 387 47.39 13.35 18.52
C PRO A 387 47.28 13.79 17.05
N PHE A 388 46.27 13.26 16.35
CA PHE A 388 46.05 13.54 14.93
C PHE A 388 45.86 15.05 14.69
N CYS A 389 46.62 15.56 13.76
CA CYS A 389 46.39 16.86 13.15
C CYS A 389 46.83 16.78 11.69
N LYS A 390 46.58 17.83 10.90
CA LYS A 390 46.89 17.84 9.48
C LYS A 390 48.33 17.35 9.22
N GLY A 391 48.49 16.20 8.53
CA GLY A 391 49.76 15.57 8.19
C GLY A 391 50.24 14.46 9.15
N ARG A 392 49.38 14.00 10.12
CA ARG A 392 49.68 12.84 10.96
C ARG A 392 48.87 11.61 10.53
N ALA A 393 49.36 10.43 10.89
CA ALA A 393 48.63 9.20 10.70
C ALA A 393 47.31 9.17 11.52
N TYR A 394 46.29 8.54 11.00
CA TYR A 394 45.03 8.32 11.71
C TYR A 394 45.23 7.21 12.76
N ASP A 395 44.93 7.52 14.02
CA ASP A 395 44.85 6.53 15.13
C ASP A 395 43.41 6.35 15.53
N PRO A 396 42.78 5.16 15.24
CA PRO A 396 41.40 4.89 15.58
C PRO A 396 41.16 4.82 17.08
N ASP A 397 42.18 4.48 17.88
CA ASP A 397 42.07 4.26 19.32
C ASP A 397 42.44 5.47 20.19
N ARG A 398 42.67 6.63 19.58
CA ARG A 398 43.11 7.86 20.26
C ARG A 398 42.21 8.28 21.42
N TYR A 399 40.92 8.07 21.31
CA TYR A 399 39.92 8.50 22.27
C TYR A 399 39.43 7.36 23.18
N THR A 400 39.94 6.12 22.98
CA THR A 400 39.57 4.95 23.79
C THR A 400 40.59 4.66 24.90
N LYS A 401 41.75 5.33 24.89
CA LYS A 401 42.80 5.18 25.92
C LYS A 401 42.72 6.29 26.99
N THR A 402 41.57 6.51 27.58
CA THR A 402 41.44 7.35 28.77
C THR A 402 40.48 6.69 29.71
N GLU A 403 40.99 5.68 30.43
CA GLU A 403 40.52 5.31 31.75
C GLU A 403 41.38 4.15 32.28
N GLU A 404 42.66 4.40 32.53
CA GLU A 404 43.49 3.61 33.47
C GLU A 404 44.85 4.31 33.61
N GLU A 405 44.86 5.38 34.44
CA GLU A 405 45.94 5.74 35.38
C GLU A 405 45.40 6.75 36.37
#